data_2aee50beda23323ed15270a37a943289
#
_entry.id   2aee50beda23323ed15270a37a943289
#
_cell.length_a   1.000
_cell.length_b   1.000
_cell.length_c   1.000
_cell.angle_alpha   90.00
_cell.angle_beta   90.00
_cell.angle_gamma   90.00
#
_symmetry.space_group_name_H-M   'P 1'
#
loop_
_entity.id
_entity.type
_entity.pdbx_description
1 polymer ?
#
loop_
_entity_poly.entity_id
_entity_poly.type
_entity_poly.pdbx_seq_one_letter_code
_entity_poly.pdbx_strand_id
1 'polypeptide(L)'
;MNQAAIIHRPTSDYIYPSSRNTLELQLITARADADEVELWYWMRYETDPAKIRRQRLRVSLQDALHDYYRTTVCTGQIAAYTRYCFHLKAGTDELWLGANGLQETEPNMNGNFFEFLWPNPTDGFSAPAWR
;
A
#
# COMPACT_ATOMS: atom_id res chain seq x y z
N MET A 1 14.70 -7.12 -8.41
CA MET A 1 14.33 -6.64 -7.04
C MET A 1 14.41 -7.78 -6.04
N ASN A 2 14.83 -7.46 -4.83
CA ASN A 2 14.84 -8.42 -3.73
C ASN A 2 13.42 -8.61 -3.19
N GLN A 3 12.71 -9.60 -3.70
CA GLN A 3 11.31 -9.83 -3.38
C GLN A 3 11.08 -10.14 -1.90
N ALA A 4 12.02 -10.83 -1.26
CA ALA A 4 11.90 -11.17 0.16
C ALA A 4 11.95 -9.96 1.09
N ALA A 5 12.50 -8.84 0.64
CA ALA A 5 12.59 -7.62 1.39
C ALA A 5 11.42 -6.65 1.14
N ILE A 6 10.52 -6.96 0.22
CA ILE A 6 9.33 -6.16 -0.05
C ILE A 6 8.27 -6.57 0.96
N ILE A 7 7.92 -5.65 1.88
CA ILE A 7 7.06 -5.97 3.01
C ILE A 7 5.94 -4.95 3.15
N HIS A 8 4.73 -5.45 3.15
CA HIS A 8 3.53 -4.72 3.56
C HIS A 8 2.48 -5.72 4.03
N ARG A 9 1.75 -5.35 5.07
CA ARG A 9 0.63 -6.11 5.61
C ARG A 9 -0.52 -5.17 5.91
N PRO A 10 -1.77 -5.62 5.85
CA PRO A 10 -2.93 -4.77 6.17
C PRO A 10 -3.16 -4.68 7.69
N THR A 11 -2.11 -4.38 8.44
CA THR A 11 -2.13 -4.24 9.89
C THR A 11 -1.64 -2.86 10.29
N SER A 12 -1.86 -2.46 11.54
CA SER A 12 -1.54 -1.11 12.01
C SER A 12 -0.06 -0.74 11.90
N ASP A 13 0.83 -1.71 11.79
CA ASP A 13 2.25 -1.45 11.57
C ASP A 13 2.53 -0.88 10.18
N TYR A 14 1.62 -1.05 9.23
CA TYR A 14 1.80 -0.67 7.83
C TYR A 14 0.68 0.21 7.28
N ILE A 15 -0.49 0.20 7.88
CA ILE A 15 -1.63 1.01 7.47
C ILE A 15 -2.52 1.32 8.67
N TYR A 16 -2.92 2.58 8.82
CA TYR A 16 -3.90 2.95 9.83
C TYR A 16 -4.66 4.21 9.40
N PRO A 17 -5.87 4.41 9.91
CA PRO A 17 -6.64 5.61 9.61
C PRO A 17 -6.20 6.76 10.52
N SER A 18 -5.79 7.88 9.93
CA SER A 18 -5.50 9.10 10.67
C SER A 18 -6.76 9.97 10.83
N SER A 19 -7.76 9.71 9.99
CA SER A 19 -9.09 10.29 10.11
C SER A 19 -10.09 9.36 9.40
N ARG A 20 -11.37 9.73 9.38
CA ARG A 20 -12.42 8.92 8.78
C ARG A 20 -12.18 8.63 7.29
N ASN A 21 -11.54 9.55 6.58
CA ASN A 21 -11.31 9.45 5.13
C ASN A 21 -9.83 9.53 4.75
N THR A 22 -8.94 9.31 5.69
CA THR A 22 -7.50 9.44 5.46
C THR A 22 -6.77 8.22 5.99
N LEU A 23 -5.90 7.64 5.17
CA LEU A 23 -5.07 6.49 5.51
C LEU A 23 -3.60 6.87 5.48
N GLU A 24 -2.84 6.37 6.46
CA GLU A 24 -1.38 6.41 6.47
C GLU A 24 -0.87 5.03 6.12
N LEU A 25 0.02 4.93 5.13
CA LEU A 25 0.55 3.65 4.66
C LEU A 25 2.07 3.64 4.65
N GLN A 26 2.64 2.46 4.85
CA GLN A 26 4.07 2.23 4.76
C GLN A 26 4.34 0.95 3.98
N LEU A 27 5.25 1.05 2.99
CA LEU A 27 5.83 -0.08 2.28
C LEU A 27 7.33 -0.09 2.55
N ILE A 28 7.90 -1.28 2.75
CA ILE A 28 9.34 -1.45 2.97
C ILE A 28 9.92 -2.26 1.81
N THR A 29 11.07 -1.83 1.29
CA THR A 29 11.84 -2.56 0.29
C THR A 29 13.30 -2.67 0.72
N ALA A 30 14.09 -3.46 0.01
CA ALA A 30 15.54 -3.39 0.15
C ALA A 30 16.02 -2.00 -0.30
N ARG A 31 17.13 -1.55 0.26
CA ARG A 31 17.66 -0.22 -0.02
C ARG A 31 18.01 -0.06 -1.49
N ALA A 32 17.57 1.05 -2.11
CA ALA A 32 17.82 1.41 -3.50
C ALA A 32 17.42 0.33 -4.51
N ASP A 33 16.43 -0.49 -4.18
CA ASP A 33 16.05 -1.65 -4.99
C ASP A 33 14.96 -1.36 -6.01
N ALA A 34 14.13 -0.35 -5.79
CA ALA A 34 13.06 0.05 -6.70
C ALA A 34 13.32 1.45 -7.26
N ASP A 35 13.04 1.64 -8.55
CA ASP A 35 13.15 2.94 -9.22
C ASP A 35 11.87 3.75 -9.03
N GLU A 36 10.72 3.09 -9.09
CA GLU A 36 9.41 3.71 -8.91
C GLU A 36 8.52 2.81 -8.08
N VAL A 37 7.77 3.43 -7.19
CA VAL A 37 6.74 2.77 -6.39
C VAL A 37 5.48 3.59 -6.44
N GLU A 38 4.36 2.94 -6.78
CA GLU A 38 3.05 3.56 -6.79
C GLU A 38 2.10 2.79 -5.90
N LEU A 39 1.20 3.51 -5.25
CA LEU A 39 0.04 2.94 -4.59
C LEU A 39 -1.15 3.07 -5.52
N TRP A 40 -1.82 1.96 -5.80
CA TRP A 40 -3.07 1.93 -6.56
C TRP A 40 -4.19 1.63 -5.58
N TYR A 41 -5.24 2.44 -5.56
CA TYR A 41 -6.32 2.26 -4.60
C TYR A 41 -7.68 2.63 -5.20
N TRP A 42 -8.72 1.96 -4.69
CA TRP A 42 -10.09 2.14 -5.12
C TRP A 42 -11.04 1.70 -4.00
N MET A 43 -12.30 2.06 -4.14
CA MET A 43 -13.33 1.64 -3.19
C MET A 43 -13.82 0.22 -3.54
N ARG A 44 -14.17 -0.57 -2.53
CA ARG A 44 -14.64 -1.97 -2.70
C ARG A 44 -15.70 -2.13 -3.79
N TYR A 45 -16.62 -1.18 -3.89
CA TYR A 45 -17.74 -1.28 -4.83
C TYR A 45 -17.46 -0.70 -6.21
N GLU A 46 -16.28 -0.17 -6.43
CA GLU A 46 -15.88 0.34 -7.73
C GLU A 46 -15.61 -0.81 -8.69
N THR A 47 -16.20 -0.75 -9.87
CA THR A 47 -16.03 -1.77 -10.91
C THR A 47 -15.31 -1.25 -12.15
N ASP A 48 -15.11 0.07 -12.26
CA ASP A 48 -14.49 0.69 -13.43
C ASP A 48 -12.99 0.84 -13.19
N PRO A 49 -12.12 0.12 -13.94
CA PRO A 49 -10.68 0.24 -13.80
C PRO A 49 -10.14 1.66 -14.05
N ALA A 50 -10.87 2.47 -14.82
CA ALA A 50 -10.46 3.86 -15.07
C ALA A 50 -10.54 4.74 -13.81
N LYS A 51 -11.26 4.28 -12.78
CA LYS A 51 -11.39 4.99 -11.51
C LYS A 51 -10.39 4.56 -10.45
N ILE A 52 -9.50 3.65 -10.76
CA ILE A 52 -8.38 3.31 -9.87
C ILE A 52 -7.50 4.55 -9.77
N ARG A 53 -7.25 4.98 -8.54
CA ARG A 53 -6.34 6.09 -8.28
C ARG A 53 -4.93 5.57 -8.11
N ARG A 54 -3.96 6.35 -8.58
CA ARG A 54 -2.55 6.00 -8.52
C ARG A 54 -1.79 7.15 -7.88
N GLN A 55 -1.01 6.84 -6.85
CA GLN A 55 -0.21 7.82 -6.15
C GLN A 55 1.23 7.34 -6.09
N ARG A 56 2.15 8.15 -6.63
CA ARG A 56 3.56 7.82 -6.54
C ARG A 56 4.05 7.99 -5.11
N LEU A 57 4.80 7.00 -4.62
CA LEU A 57 5.40 7.03 -3.30
C LEU A 57 6.87 7.44 -3.40
N ARG A 58 7.36 8.07 -2.35
CA ARG A 58 8.77 8.46 -2.23
C ARG A 58 9.34 7.88 -0.96
N VAL A 59 10.64 7.65 -0.98
CA VAL A 59 11.37 7.20 0.21
C VAL A 59 11.28 8.28 1.27
N SER A 60 10.75 7.91 2.44
CA SER A 60 10.61 8.82 3.58
C SER A 60 11.73 8.63 4.61
N LEU A 61 12.28 7.42 4.67
CA LEU A 61 13.34 7.05 5.61
C LEU A 61 14.16 5.94 4.99
N GLN A 62 15.45 5.91 5.30
CA GLN A 62 16.36 4.83 4.90
C GLN A 62 17.15 4.36 6.11
N ASP A 63 17.38 3.07 6.21
CA ASP A 63 18.39 2.51 7.09
C ASP A 63 19.47 1.80 6.25
N ALA A 64 20.35 1.02 6.88
CA ALA A 64 21.45 0.38 6.18
C ALA A 64 21.00 -0.64 5.13
N LEU A 65 19.81 -1.23 5.29
CA LEU A 65 19.32 -2.35 4.50
C LEU A 65 18.00 -2.08 3.76
N HIS A 66 17.27 -1.04 4.15
CA HIS A 66 15.90 -0.85 3.68
C HIS A 66 15.58 0.60 3.31
N ASP A 67 14.62 0.73 2.39
CA ASP A 67 13.92 1.97 2.10
C ASP A 67 12.50 1.87 2.63
N TYR A 68 12.04 2.95 3.27
CA TYR A 68 10.69 3.06 3.84
C TYR A 68 9.90 4.08 3.04
N TYR A 69 8.86 3.63 2.35
CA TYR A 69 7.96 4.47 1.59
C TYR A 69 6.72 4.72 2.44
N ARG A 70 6.50 5.98 2.82
CA ARG A 70 5.36 6.38 3.64
C ARG A 70 4.52 7.41 2.89
N THR A 71 3.22 7.27 2.99
CA THR A 71 2.32 8.22 2.33
C THR A 71 1.03 8.38 3.11
N THR A 72 0.38 9.52 2.88
CA THR A 72 -0.95 9.83 3.38
C THR A 72 -1.89 9.86 2.19
N VAL A 73 -2.99 9.13 2.28
CA VAL A 73 -4.00 9.04 1.21
C VAL A 73 -5.32 9.59 1.70
N CYS A 74 -5.84 10.60 1.02
CA CYS A 74 -7.21 11.08 1.23
C CYS A 74 -8.13 10.34 0.27
N THR A 75 -8.99 9.49 0.81
CA THR A 75 -9.84 8.62 -0.01
C THR A 75 -11.04 9.34 -0.60
N GLY A 76 -11.35 10.55 -0.12
CA GLY A 76 -12.54 11.32 -0.57
C GLY A 76 -13.85 10.76 -0.03
N GLN A 77 -13.82 9.60 0.57
CA GLN A 77 -14.95 8.90 1.19
C GLN A 77 -14.46 8.26 2.48
N ILE A 78 -15.32 7.47 3.14
CA ILE A 78 -14.88 6.72 4.31
C ILE A 78 -13.74 5.79 3.90
N ALA A 79 -12.65 5.81 4.66
CA ALA A 79 -11.47 4.98 4.36
C ALA A 79 -11.74 3.47 4.49
N ALA A 80 -12.77 3.09 5.25
CA ALA A 80 -13.23 1.71 5.35
C ALA A 80 -13.52 1.15 3.95
N TYR A 81 -13.15 -0.11 3.75
CA TYR A 81 -13.34 -0.82 2.47
C TYR A 81 -12.51 -0.29 1.31
N THR A 82 -11.47 0.49 1.57
CA THR A 82 -10.51 0.86 0.54
C THR A 82 -9.68 -0.37 0.17
N ARG A 83 -9.64 -0.69 -1.12
CA ARG A 83 -8.80 -1.74 -1.69
C ARG A 83 -7.57 -1.11 -2.30
N TYR A 84 -6.44 -1.77 -2.19
CA TYR A 84 -5.20 -1.22 -2.72
C TYR A 84 -4.17 -2.29 -3.04
N CYS A 85 -3.22 -1.94 -3.89
CA CYS A 85 -2.03 -2.73 -4.16
C CYS A 85 -0.87 -1.79 -4.43
N PHE A 86 0.34 -2.33 -4.45
CA PHE A 86 1.53 -1.56 -4.76
C PHE A 86 2.09 -2.02 -6.10
N HIS A 87 2.55 -1.07 -6.89
CA HIS A 87 3.18 -1.30 -8.18
C HIS A 87 4.63 -0.84 -8.07
N LEU A 88 5.57 -1.76 -8.30
CA LEU A 88 7.00 -1.50 -8.15
C LEU A 88 7.71 -1.75 -9.48
N LYS A 89 8.61 -0.83 -9.83
CA LYS A 89 9.45 -0.96 -11.04
C LYS A 89 10.91 -0.80 -10.68
N ALA A 90 11.76 -1.61 -11.29
CA ALA A 90 13.20 -1.49 -11.21
C ALA A 90 13.84 -1.93 -12.53
N GLY A 91 14.35 -0.99 -13.33
CA GLY A 91 14.82 -1.27 -14.68
C GLY A 91 13.70 -1.82 -15.54
N THR A 92 13.86 -3.05 -16.03
CA THR A 92 12.84 -3.77 -16.79
C THR A 92 11.94 -4.64 -15.94
N ASP A 93 12.25 -4.79 -14.65
CA ASP A 93 11.42 -5.57 -13.71
C ASP A 93 10.21 -4.76 -13.27
N GLU A 94 9.07 -5.42 -13.19
CA GLU A 94 7.82 -4.81 -12.80
C GLU A 94 7.02 -5.81 -11.98
N LEU A 95 6.59 -5.41 -10.78
CA LEU A 95 5.87 -6.25 -9.84
C LEU A 95 4.68 -5.52 -9.25
N TRP A 96 3.63 -6.27 -8.95
CA TRP A 96 2.48 -5.80 -8.18
C TRP A 96 2.39 -6.61 -6.90
N LEU A 97 2.23 -5.91 -5.78
CA LEU A 97 2.07 -6.54 -4.46
C LEU A 97 0.65 -6.38 -3.96
N GLY A 98 -0.01 -7.49 -3.71
CA GLY A 98 -1.31 -7.56 -3.07
C GLY A 98 -1.32 -8.59 -1.96
N ALA A 99 -2.50 -8.88 -1.39
CA ALA A 99 -2.64 -9.80 -0.26
C ALA A 99 -2.17 -11.22 -0.58
N ASN A 100 -2.20 -11.62 -1.86
CA ASN A 100 -1.75 -12.94 -2.31
C ASN A 100 -0.26 -12.98 -2.64
N GLY A 101 0.48 -11.90 -2.40
CA GLY A 101 1.89 -11.80 -2.67
C GLY A 101 2.22 -11.01 -3.92
N LEU A 102 3.43 -11.21 -4.43
CA LEU A 102 3.94 -10.52 -5.61
C LEU A 102 3.54 -11.24 -6.89
N GLN A 103 3.25 -10.48 -7.94
CA GLN A 103 3.00 -11.02 -9.28
C GLN A 103 3.62 -10.13 -10.34
N GLU A 104 3.96 -10.72 -11.49
CA GLU A 104 4.64 -10.03 -12.59
C GLU A 104 3.66 -9.42 -13.59
N THR A 105 2.38 -9.72 -13.48
CA THR A 105 1.33 -9.22 -14.37
C THR A 105 0.38 -8.31 -13.62
N GLU A 106 -0.18 -7.32 -14.31
CA GLU A 106 -1.14 -6.40 -13.71
C GLU A 106 -2.37 -7.17 -13.19
N PRO A 107 -2.69 -7.04 -11.88
CA PRO A 107 -3.87 -7.68 -11.35
C PRO A 107 -5.15 -6.94 -11.80
N ASN A 108 -6.24 -7.68 -11.94
CA ASN A 108 -7.52 -7.03 -12.11
C ASN A 108 -8.08 -6.60 -10.74
N MET A 109 -9.14 -5.79 -10.75
CA MET A 109 -9.72 -5.24 -9.52
C MET A 109 -10.29 -6.29 -8.56
N ASN A 110 -10.55 -7.50 -9.05
CA ASN A 110 -11.06 -8.60 -8.24
C ASN A 110 -10.01 -9.66 -7.93
N GLY A 111 -8.75 -9.38 -8.28
CA GLY A 111 -7.66 -10.33 -8.13
C GLY A 111 -6.86 -10.11 -6.87
N ASN A 112 -5.61 -9.70 -7.03
CA ASN A 112 -4.66 -9.58 -5.92
C ASN A 112 -4.63 -8.16 -5.35
N PHE A 113 -5.27 -7.95 -4.21
CA PHE A 113 -5.32 -6.65 -3.54
C PHE A 113 -5.36 -6.82 -2.03
N PHE A 114 -4.90 -5.78 -1.30
CA PHE A 114 -5.18 -5.63 0.12
C PHE A 114 -6.51 -4.88 0.29
N GLU A 115 -7.17 -5.10 1.41
CA GLU A 115 -8.37 -4.34 1.76
C GLU A 115 -8.25 -3.80 3.18
N PHE A 116 -8.41 -2.50 3.33
CA PHE A 116 -8.47 -1.88 4.64
C PHE A 116 -9.91 -1.95 5.15
N LEU A 117 -10.09 -2.62 6.28
CA LEU A 117 -11.36 -2.67 6.99
C LEU A 117 -11.29 -1.73 8.17
N TRP A 118 -12.31 -0.88 8.32
CA TRP A 118 -12.35 0.04 9.46
C TRP A 118 -12.25 -0.76 10.75
N PRO A 119 -11.32 -0.42 11.64
CA PRO A 119 -11.14 -1.20 12.86
C PRO A 119 -12.35 -1.09 13.77
N ASN A 120 -12.66 -2.19 14.44
CA ASN A 120 -13.65 -2.18 15.49
C ASN A 120 -13.09 -1.32 16.65
N PRO A 121 -13.87 -0.35 17.20
CA PRO A 121 -13.39 0.47 18.30
C PRO A 121 -12.89 -0.33 19.50
N THR A 122 -13.37 -1.56 19.69
CA THR A 122 -12.94 -2.42 20.81
C THR A 122 -11.61 -3.10 20.56
N ASP A 123 -11.06 -3.05 19.34
CA ASP A 123 -9.82 -3.74 18.99
C ASP A 123 -8.56 -2.96 19.37
N GLY A 124 -8.69 -1.77 19.94
CA GLY A 124 -7.56 -0.99 20.39
C GLY A 124 -6.63 -0.54 19.27
N PHE A 125 -7.17 -0.26 18.11
CA PHE A 125 -6.38 0.19 16.96
C PHE A 125 -5.72 1.53 17.28
N SER A 126 -4.40 1.59 17.24
CA SER A 126 -3.62 2.76 17.58
C SER A 126 -2.58 3.09 16.52
N ALA A 127 -2.11 4.34 16.52
CA ALA A 127 -1.07 4.78 15.60
C ALA A 127 0.22 3.98 15.84
N PRO A 128 0.89 3.51 14.77
CA PRO A 128 2.14 2.79 14.90
C PRO A 128 3.29 3.72 15.31
N ALA A 129 4.36 3.11 15.81
CA ALA A 129 5.54 3.86 16.27
C ALA A 129 6.24 4.66 15.17
N TRP A 130 6.06 4.28 13.90
CA TRP A 130 6.70 4.97 12.77
C TRP A 130 6.07 6.31 12.41
N ARG A 131 4.95 6.63 12.99
CA ARG A 131 4.24 7.89 12.70
C ARG A 131 4.90 9.12 13.36
#